data_11dc0eb5177d5261ad085518e1f9f41f
#
_entry.id   11dc0eb5177d5261ad085518e1f9f41f
#
_cell.length_a   1.000
_cell.length_b   1.000
_cell.length_c   1.000
_cell.angle_alpha   90.00
_cell.angle_beta   90.00
_cell.angle_gamma   90.00
#
_symmetry.space_group_name_H-M   'P 1'
#
loop_
_entity.id
_entity.type
_entity.pdbx_description
1 polymer ?
#
loop_
_entity_poly.entity_id
_entity_poly.type
_entity_poly.pdbx_seq_one_letter_code
_entity_poly.pdbx_strand_id
1 'polypeptide(L)'
;MEEILVFRTIIKHMEKKDVVGKIVDVIRTSFEQDGFKLKAPNKFEKRKGDSLYIYEISVTKSKTHFSLHLRLKLQNKRISTGVNTILKRVLKDPLIKYPTNFTDKVIEDIFKGRTSNKDVYGLTDWRFFKADEQTLSDFNAKFSIWFSNFETLEEKNNWQTELLQSVAYAKSWFALIDHDAYLIKHTDYVALYLLKKLDDIEGVEAKYKEIYDRKRSLDQDTEELELFYKYLLQEH
;
A
#
# COMPACT_ATOMS: atom_id res chain seq x y z
N MET A 1 42.34 6.79 48.21
CA MET A 1 42.08 5.97 47.02
C MET A 1 40.59 5.94 46.87
N GLU A 2 40.07 6.85 46.06
CA GLU A 2 38.62 6.87 45.72
C GLU A 2 38.37 5.90 44.58
N GLU A 3 37.53 4.92 44.81
CA GLU A 3 37.04 4.02 43.76
C GLU A 3 36.06 4.77 42.88
N ILE A 4 36.50 5.07 41.67
CA ILE A 4 35.63 5.60 40.60
C ILE A 4 34.76 4.45 40.14
N LEU A 5 33.53 4.38 40.65
CA LEU A 5 32.48 3.50 40.15
C LEU A 5 32.06 4.02 38.76
N VAL A 6 32.64 3.42 37.73
CA VAL A 6 32.23 3.63 36.35
C VAL A 6 30.88 2.95 36.14
N PHE A 7 29.78 3.67 36.29
CA PHE A 7 28.47 3.22 35.83
C PHE A 7 28.53 3.09 34.32
N ARG A 8 28.84 1.89 33.83
CA ARG A 8 28.53 1.52 32.44
C ARG A 8 27.01 1.48 32.29
N THR A 9 26.42 2.60 31.92
CA THR A 9 25.03 2.63 31.41
C THR A 9 25.01 1.69 30.21
N ILE A 10 24.44 0.51 30.37
CA ILE A 10 24.15 -0.40 29.24
C ILE A 10 23.12 0.33 28.39
N ILE A 11 23.58 1.02 27.36
CA ILE A 11 22.70 1.59 26.35
C ILE A 11 22.00 0.38 25.72
N LYS A 12 20.79 0.10 26.18
CA LYS A 12 19.95 -0.94 25.60
C LYS A 12 19.62 -0.50 24.19
N HIS A 13 20.33 -1.04 23.21
CA HIS A 13 20.03 -0.76 21.80
C HIS A 13 18.57 -1.09 21.52
N MET A 14 17.80 -0.09 21.09
CA MET A 14 16.41 -0.26 20.70
C MET A 14 16.32 -1.25 19.53
N GLU A 15 15.42 -2.20 19.64
CA GLU A 15 15.16 -3.17 18.57
C GLU A 15 13.95 -2.73 17.74
N LYS A 16 13.87 -3.22 16.50
CA LYS A 16 12.73 -2.96 15.61
C LYS A 16 11.36 -3.23 16.27
N LYS A 17 11.28 -4.32 17.04
CA LYS A 17 10.04 -4.70 17.77
C LYS A 17 9.63 -3.68 18.82
N ASP A 18 10.60 -3.02 19.46
CA ASP A 18 10.33 -2.04 20.52
C ASP A 18 9.75 -0.75 19.89
N VAL A 19 10.29 -0.34 18.74
CA VAL A 19 9.73 0.79 17.95
C VAL A 19 8.30 0.49 17.52
N VAL A 20 8.07 -0.69 16.94
CA VAL A 20 6.72 -1.11 16.51
C VAL A 20 5.76 -1.16 17.70
N GLY A 21 6.19 -1.70 18.84
CA GLY A 21 5.40 -1.77 20.07
C GLY A 21 4.94 -0.40 20.55
N LYS A 22 5.86 0.57 20.66
CA LYS A 22 5.55 1.96 21.04
C LYS A 22 4.52 2.60 20.09
N ILE A 23 4.68 2.39 18.77
CA ILE A 23 3.75 2.90 17.76
C ILE A 23 2.35 2.28 17.96
N VAL A 24 2.30 0.97 18.09
CA VAL A 24 1.05 0.23 18.29
C VAL A 24 0.32 0.68 19.56
N ASP A 25 1.04 0.88 20.65
CA ASP A 25 0.45 1.30 21.94
C ASP A 25 -0.24 2.67 21.82
N VAL A 26 0.32 3.59 21.02
CA VAL A 26 -0.29 4.92 20.82
C VAL A 26 -1.58 4.83 20.00
N ILE A 27 -1.61 4.00 18.94
CA ILE A 27 -2.72 4.03 17.97
C ILE A 27 -3.79 2.95 18.22
N ARG A 28 -3.50 1.96 19.07
CA ARG A 28 -4.36 0.77 19.30
C ARG A 28 -5.78 1.15 19.65
N THR A 29 -5.97 1.92 20.72
CA THR A 29 -7.30 2.29 21.21
C THR A 29 -8.13 2.96 20.13
N SER A 30 -7.52 3.88 19.37
CA SER A 30 -8.19 4.59 18.29
C SER A 30 -8.64 3.68 17.14
N PHE A 31 -7.87 2.63 16.82
CA PHE A 31 -8.27 1.65 15.82
C PHE A 31 -9.32 0.66 16.35
N GLU A 32 -9.17 0.19 17.58
CA GLU A 32 -10.08 -0.80 18.18
C GLU A 32 -11.49 -0.23 18.36
N GLN A 33 -11.63 1.05 18.70
CA GLN A 33 -12.92 1.75 18.76
C GLN A 33 -13.69 1.72 17.43
N ASP A 34 -12.98 1.68 16.30
CA ASP A 34 -13.59 1.59 14.97
C ASP A 34 -13.66 0.16 14.42
N GLY A 35 -13.45 -0.84 15.27
CA GLY A 35 -13.59 -2.25 14.93
C GLY A 35 -12.41 -2.86 14.18
N PHE A 36 -11.27 -2.16 14.12
CA PHE A 36 -10.01 -2.77 13.68
C PHE A 36 -9.47 -3.68 14.79
N LYS A 37 -8.76 -4.73 14.39
CA LYS A 37 -8.11 -5.68 15.30
C LYS A 37 -6.63 -5.79 14.97
N LEU A 38 -5.77 -5.78 15.97
CA LEU A 38 -4.35 -6.09 15.81
C LEU A 38 -4.20 -7.58 15.47
N LYS A 39 -3.82 -7.91 14.25
CA LYS A 39 -3.68 -9.29 13.73
C LYS A 39 -2.25 -9.78 13.64
N ALA A 40 -1.32 -8.85 13.55
CA ALA A 40 0.11 -9.10 13.66
C ALA A 40 0.72 -7.94 14.45
N PRO A 41 1.94 -8.07 14.99
CA PRO A 41 2.56 -7.02 15.81
C PRO A 41 2.58 -5.62 15.17
N ASN A 42 2.48 -5.57 13.84
CA ASN A 42 2.60 -4.35 13.06
C ASN A 42 1.40 -4.11 12.12
N LYS A 43 0.24 -4.76 12.35
CA LYS A 43 -0.85 -4.71 11.38
C LYS A 43 -2.22 -4.71 12.05
N PHE A 44 -2.99 -3.66 11.75
CA PHE A 44 -4.40 -3.57 12.11
C PHE A 44 -5.27 -3.92 10.90
N GLU A 45 -6.31 -4.72 11.15
CA GLU A 45 -7.23 -5.19 10.12
C GLU A 45 -8.68 -4.98 10.54
N LYS A 46 -9.50 -4.55 9.58
CA LYS A 46 -10.97 -4.50 9.71
C LYS A 46 -11.59 -5.17 8.49
N ARG A 47 -12.51 -6.10 8.74
CA ARG A 47 -13.28 -6.76 7.67
C ARG A 47 -14.68 -6.14 7.56
N LYS A 48 -15.11 -5.89 6.33
CA LYS A 48 -16.47 -5.48 5.98
C LYS A 48 -16.90 -6.22 4.73
N GLY A 49 -17.79 -7.19 4.83
CA GLY A 49 -18.15 -8.09 3.74
C GLY A 49 -16.91 -8.81 3.16
N ASP A 50 -16.73 -8.72 1.86
CA ASP A 50 -15.59 -9.30 1.13
C ASP A 50 -14.31 -8.45 1.23
N SER A 51 -14.41 -7.24 1.78
CA SER A 51 -13.31 -6.29 1.88
C SER A 51 -12.55 -6.43 3.21
N LEU A 52 -11.23 -6.29 3.15
CA LEU A 52 -10.31 -6.25 4.28
C LEU A 52 -9.48 -4.97 4.20
N TYR A 53 -9.69 -4.08 5.15
CA TYR A 53 -8.93 -2.84 5.32
C TYR A 53 -7.73 -3.11 6.21
N ILE A 54 -6.56 -2.66 5.78
CA ILE A 54 -5.29 -2.94 6.46
C ILE A 54 -4.54 -1.63 6.67
N TYR A 55 -4.15 -1.38 7.92
CA TYR A 55 -3.14 -0.40 8.29
C TYR A 55 -1.88 -1.15 8.71
N GLU A 56 -0.81 -0.99 7.96
CA GLU A 56 0.44 -1.71 8.14
C GLU A 56 1.57 -0.77 8.52
N ILE A 57 2.28 -1.10 9.60
CA ILE A 57 3.46 -0.40 10.11
C ILE A 57 4.69 -1.15 9.60
N SER A 58 5.49 -0.51 8.76
CA SER A 58 6.75 -1.08 8.27
C SER A 58 7.92 -0.29 8.86
N VAL A 59 8.71 -0.93 9.71
CA VAL A 59 9.93 -0.36 10.27
C VAL A 59 11.12 -1.10 9.68
N THR A 60 12.08 -0.37 9.14
CA THR A 60 13.39 -0.90 8.74
C THR A 60 14.46 -0.37 9.68
N LYS A 61 15.49 -1.17 9.97
CA LYS A 61 16.65 -0.78 10.79
C LYS A 61 17.89 -0.80 9.92
N SER A 62 18.67 0.27 9.95
CA SER A 62 19.97 0.36 9.32
C SER A 62 20.98 0.87 10.34
N LYS A 63 21.87 0.00 10.80
CA LYS A 63 22.80 0.26 11.90
C LYS A 63 22.05 0.71 13.17
N THR A 64 22.14 1.97 13.55
CA THR A 64 21.48 2.56 14.73
C THR A 64 20.15 3.26 14.39
N HIS A 65 19.88 3.51 13.11
CA HIS A 65 18.71 4.29 12.68
C HIS A 65 17.55 3.41 12.23
N PHE A 66 16.35 3.93 12.42
CA PHE A 66 15.10 3.34 11.94
C PHE A 66 14.46 4.22 10.90
N SER A 67 13.78 3.58 9.96
CA SER A 67 12.88 4.25 9.00
C SER A 67 11.49 3.66 9.15
N LEU A 68 10.49 4.52 9.25
CA LEU A 68 9.09 4.16 9.40
C LEU A 68 8.34 4.44 8.09
N HIS A 69 7.56 3.46 7.66
CA HIS A 69 6.62 3.58 6.57
C HIS A 69 5.26 3.04 6.99
N LEU A 70 4.24 3.84 6.83
CA LEU A 70 2.86 3.41 7.01
C LEU A 70 2.23 3.12 5.66
N ARG A 71 1.48 2.03 5.59
CA ARG A 71 0.81 1.61 4.36
C ARG A 71 -0.65 1.33 4.65
N LEU A 72 -1.51 1.85 3.79
CA LEU A 72 -2.93 1.52 3.80
C LEU A 72 -3.22 0.60 2.63
N LYS A 73 -4.00 -0.45 2.86
CA LYS A 73 -4.34 -1.42 1.81
C LYS A 73 -5.80 -1.81 1.88
N LEU A 74 -6.40 -1.99 0.72
CA LEU A 74 -7.67 -2.67 0.54
C LEU A 74 -7.39 -4.02 -0.12
N GLN A 75 -7.85 -5.08 0.52
CA GLN A 75 -7.96 -6.40 -0.08
C GLN A 75 -9.43 -6.74 -0.28
N ASN A 76 -9.77 -7.30 -1.44
CA ASN A 76 -11.09 -7.86 -1.71
C ASN A 76 -10.90 -9.13 -2.52
N LYS A 77 -11.26 -10.28 -1.92
CA LYS A 77 -11.00 -11.59 -2.51
C LYS A 77 -11.69 -11.75 -3.85
N ARG A 78 -12.92 -11.27 -3.99
CA ARG A 78 -13.71 -11.41 -5.21
C ARG A 78 -13.06 -10.64 -6.36
N ILE A 79 -12.72 -9.37 -6.13
CA ILE A 79 -12.09 -8.50 -7.14
C ILE A 79 -10.71 -9.03 -7.49
N SER A 80 -9.85 -9.27 -6.49
CA SER A 80 -8.49 -9.73 -6.73
C SER A 80 -8.43 -11.09 -7.44
N THR A 81 -9.33 -12.02 -7.11
CA THR A 81 -9.41 -13.30 -7.82
C THR A 81 -9.77 -13.12 -9.29
N GLY A 82 -10.77 -12.26 -9.60
CA GLY A 82 -11.15 -12.00 -10.98
C GLY A 82 -10.02 -11.37 -11.79
N VAL A 83 -9.43 -10.29 -11.29
CA VAL A 83 -8.28 -9.65 -11.95
C VAL A 83 -7.11 -10.61 -12.11
N ASN A 84 -6.77 -11.38 -11.08
CA ASN A 84 -5.66 -12.34 -11.14
C ASN A 84 -5.92 -13.50 -12.13
N THR A 85 -7.19 -13.89 -12.32
CA THR A 85 -7.54 -14.91 -13.34
C THR A 85 -7.22 -14.41 -14.74
N ILE A 86 -7.57 -13.17 -15.06
CA ILE A 86 -7.24 -12.56 -16.35
C ILE A 86 -5.72 -12.38 -16.49
N LEU A 87 -5.05 -11.84 -15.47
CA LEU A 87 -3.60 -11.65 -15.46
C LEU A 87 -2.84 -12.98 -15.67
N LYS A 88 -3.34 -14.10 -15.14
CA LYS A 88 -2.74 -15.42 -15.40
C LYS A 88 -2.76 -15.80 -16.88
N ARG A 89 -3.81 -15.45 -17.61
CA ARG A 89 -3.90 -15.67 -19.05
C ARG A 89 -2.96 -14.73 -19.80
N VAL A 90 -2.98 -13.45 -19.45
CA VAL A 90 -2.09 -12.42 -20.03
C VAL A 90 -0.63 -12.81 -19.91
N LEU A 91 -0.15 -13.09 -18.70
CA LEU A 91 1.26 -13.38 -18.42
C LEU A 91 1.75 -14.73 -19.01
N LYS A 92 0.83 -15.58 -19.49
CA LYS A 92 1.13 -16.81 -20.23
C LYS A 92 1.02 -16.65 -21.74
N ASP A 93 0.54 -15.48 -22.21
CA ASP A 93 0.42 -15.26 -23.65
C ASP A 93 1.83 -15.15 -24.27
N PRO A 94 2.06 -15.79 -25.45
CA PRO A 94 3.36 -15.76 -26.13
C PRO A 94 3.83 -14.37 -26.55
N LEU A 95 2.94 -13.39 -26.61
CA LEU A 95 3.30 -12.01 -26.91
C LEU A 95 4.04 -11.36 -25.73
N ILE A 96 3.76 -11.77 -24.48
CA ILE A 96 4.48 -11.23 -23.30
C ILE A 96 5.92 -11.74 -23.31
N LYS A 97 6.84 -10.81 -23.52
CA LYS A 97 8.28 -11.08 -23.54
C LYS A 97 8.95 -10.61 -22.27
N TYR A 98 9.70 -11.50 -21.67
CA TYR A 98 10.56 -11.17 -20.54
C TYR A 98 11.96 -10.80 -21.04
N PRO A 99 12.70 -9.95 -20.33
CA PRO A 99 14.09 -9.66 -20.64
C PRO A 99 14.93 -10.93 -20.75
N THR A 100 15.80 -11.02 -21.74
CA THR A 100 16.59 -12.24 -22.05
C THR A 100 17.56 -12.63 -20.94
N ASN A 101 17.87 -11.71 -20.02
CA ASN A 101 18.70 -11.98 -18.83
C ASN A 101 17.91 -12.53 -17.64
N PHE A 102 16.58 -12.68 -17.74
CA PHE A 102 15.78 -13.29 -16.67
C PHE A 102 15.87 -14.82 -16.75
N THR A 103 16.12 -15.43 -15.61
CA THR A 103 16.05 -16.89 -15.47
C THR A 103 14.59 -17.33 -15.32
N ASP A 104 14.30 -18.60 -15.64
CA ASP A 104 12.96 -19.18 -15.46
C ASP A 104 12.43 -19.00 -14.05
N LYS A 105 13.30 -19.10 -13.04
CA LYS A 105 12.94 -18.85 -11.64
C LYS A 105 12.47 -17.42 -11.41
N VAL A 106 13.16 -16.43 -11.96
CA VAL A 106 12.78 -15.01 -11.86
C VAL A 106 11.41 -14.79 -12.52
N ILE A 107 11.20 -15.37 -13.69
CA ILE A 107 9.92 -15.30 -14.42
C ILE A 107 8.79 -15.93 -13.58
N GLU A 108 9.05 -17.10 -12.98
CA GLU A 108 8.08 -17.77 -12.12
C GLU A 108 7.74 -16.97 -10.88
N ASP A 109 8.72 -16.35 -10.23
CA ASP A 109 8.53 -15.48 -9.06
C ASP A 109 7.72 -14.22 -9.41
N ILE A 110 7.99 -13.59 -10.57
CA ILE A 110 7.20 -12.47 -11.10
C ILE A 110 5.76 -12.93 -11.35
N PHE A 111 5.58 -14.05 -12.05
CA PHE A 111 4.26 -14.60 -12.34
C PHE A 111 3.46 -14.86 -11.04
N LYS A 112 4.06 -15.56 -10.08
CA LYS A 112 3.44 -15.83 -8.78
C LYS A 112 3.10 -14.53 -8.05
N GLY A 113 4.05 -13.61 -7.95
CA GLY A 113 3.86 -12.32 -7.25
C GLY A 113 2.69 -11.53 -7.81
N ARG A 114 2.60 -11.44 -9.13
CA ARG A 114 1.56 -10.67 -9.82
C ARG A 114 0.18 -11.35 -9.80
N THR A 115 0.13 -12.68 -9.92
CA THR A 115 -1.13 -13.43 -10.02
C THR A 115 -1.68 -13.94 -8.70
N SER A 116 -0.97 -13.73 -7.60
CA SER A 116 -1.42 -14.04 -6.24
C SER A 116 -1.64 -12.78 -5.38
N ASN A 117 -1.52 -11.60 -5.97
CA ASN A 117 -1.73 -10.34 -5.26
C ASN A 117 -3.18 -10.25 -4.75
N LYS A 118 -3.33 -9.98 -3.47
CA LYS A 118 -4.63 -9.78 -2.82
C LYS A 118 -5.02 -8.32 -2.72
N ASP A 119 -4.05 -7.42 -2.86
CA ASP A 119 -4.27 -5.99 -2.73
C ASP A 119 -4.99 -5.48 -3.98
N VAL A 120 -6.16 -4.91 -3.78
CA VAL A 120 -6.98 -4.26 -4.81
C VAL A 120 -6.50 -2.82 -5.01
N TYR A 121 -6.17 -2.16 -3.90
CA TYR A 121 -5.64 -0.81 -3.90
C TYR A 121 -4.78 -0.57 -2.65
N GLY A 122 -3.78 0.28 -2.77
CA GLY A 122 -2.90 0.63 -1.68
C GLY A 122 -2.44 2.08 -1.73
N LEU A 123 -2.31 2.69 -0.55
CA LEU A 123 -1.76 4.02 -0.38
C LEU A 123 -0.43 3.93 0.40
N THR A 124 0.63 4.40 -0.23
CA THR A 124 1.96 4.51 0.38
C THR A 124 2.44 5.96 0.44
N ASP A 125 1.89 6.80 -0.41
CA ASP A 125 2.20 8.23 -0.49
C ASP A 125 1.17 9.05 0.30
N TRP A 126 1.56 9.49 1.48
CA TRP A 126 0.72 10.25 2.39
C TRP A 126 0.48 11.70 1.95
N ARG A 127 1.17 12.19 0.91
CA ARG A 127 0.88 13.47 0.26
C ARG A 127 -0.55 13.51 -0.33
N PHE A 128 -1.17 12.37 -0.50
CA PHE A 128 -2.60 12.26 -0.78
C PHE A 128 -3.47 13.09 0.17
N PHE A 129 -3.05 13.23 1.44
CA PHE A 129 -3.78 14.00 2.45
C PHE A 129 -3.37 15.47 2.55
N LYS A 130 -2.48 15.91 1.68
CA LYS A 130 -2.09 17.31 1.61
C LYS A 130 -3.29 18.15 1.13
N ALA A 131 -3.66 19.19 1.87
CA ALA A 131 -4.65 20.14 1.41
C ALA A 131 -4.13 20.94 0.19
N ASP A 132 -5.01 21.36 -0.70
CA ASP A 132 -4.62 22.05 -1.93
C ASP A 132 -3.83 23.34 -1.65
N GLU A 133 -4.21 24.08 -0.61
CA GLU A 133 -3.56 25.31 -0.17
C GLU A 133 -2.26 25.08 0.60
N GLN A 134 -1.98 23.84 1.01
CA GLN A 134 -0.81 23.50 1.80
C GLN A 134 0.40 23.26 0.88
N THR A 135 1.55 23.85 1.22
CA THR A 135 2.78 23.51 0.50
C THR A 135 3.26 22.10 0.86
N LEU A 136 4.06 21.50 -0.03
CA LEU A 136 4.67 20.20 0.24
C LEU A 136 5.62 20.25 1.45
N SER A 137 6.29 21.37 1.64
CA SER A 137 7.17 21.62 2.78
C SER A 137 6.37 21.60 4.09
N ASP A 138 5.24 22.30 4.15
CA ASP A 138 4.39 22.35 5.35
C ASP A 138 3.78 20.96 5.65
N PHE A 139 3.36 20.24 4.60
CA PHE A 139 2.86 18.88 4.78
C PHE A 139 3.96 17.94 5.32
N ASN A 140 5.15 17.96 4.73
CA ASN A 140 6.28 17.13 5.16
C ASN A 140 6.77 17.50 6.57
N ALA A 141 6.74 18.77 6.95
CA ALA A 141 7.05 19.19 8.31
C ALA A 141 6.07 18.59 9.33
N LYS A 142 4.80 18.48 8.96
CA LYS A 142 3.72 17.91 9.79
C LYS A 142 3.81 16.37 9.90
N PHE A 143 4.32 15.68 8.85
CA PHE A 143 4.43 14.23 8.74
C PHE A 143 5.88 13.75 8.62
N SER A 144 6.83 14.49 9.17
CA SER A 144 8.26 14.17 9.06
C SER A 144 8.65 12.82 9.68
N ILE A 145 7.85 12.31 10.59
CA ILE A 145 8.10 11.02 11.24
C ILE A 145 8.07 9.83 10.26
N TRP A 146 7.33 9.95 9.16
CA TRP A 146 7.12 8.83 8.22
C TRP A 146 8.29 8.58 7.29
N PHE A 147 9.11 9.60 7.07
CA PHE A 147 10.12 9.59 6.04
C PHE A 147 11.55 9.71 6.56
N SER A 148 11.72 10.02 7.85
CA SER A 148 13.04 10.34 8.37
C SER A 148 13.68 9.20 9.13
N ASN A 149 14.99 9.06 8.95
CA ASN A 149 15.83 8.25 9.81
C ASN A 149 15.81 8.82 11.23
N PHE A 150 15.60 7.96 12.23
CA PHE A 150 15.62 8.32 13.64
C PHE A 150 16.27 7.20 14.46
N GLU A 151 16.90 7.53 15.55
CA GLU A 151 17.44 6.54 16.50
C GLU A 151 16.38 6.17 17.53
N THR A 152 15.59 7.17 17.97
CA THR A 152 14.44 6.98 18.85
C THR A 152 13.23 7.79 18.35
N LEU A 153 12.02 7.35 18.68
CA LEU A 153 10.80 8.10 18.32
C LEU A 153 10.74 9.45 19.01
N GLU A 154 11.32 9.54 20.20
CA GLU A 154 11.33 10.73 21.05
C GLU A 154 12.13 11.91 20.45
N GLU A 155 12.99 11.65 19.46
CA GLU A 155 13.66 12.70 18.68
C GLU A 155 12.70 13.52 17.82
N LYS A 156 11.52 12.97 17.55
CA LYS A 156 10.49 13.62 16.77
C LYS A 156 9.47 14.28 17.68
N ASN A 157 9.47 15.60 17.70
CA ASN A 157 8.46 16.36 18.44
C ASN A 157 7.06 15.96 17.95
N ASN A 158 6.14 15.77 18.91
CA ASN A 158 4.73 15.44 18.61
C ASN A 158 4.48 14.14 17.82
N TRP A 159 5.42 13.19 17.80
CA TRP A 159 5.28 11.96 17.03
C TRP A 159 4.00 11.16 17.36
N GLN A 160 3.55 11.18 18.61
CA GLN A 160 2.31 10.51 19.03
C GLN A 160 1.07 11.21 18.42
N THR A 161 1.05 12.53 18.42
CA THR A 161 -0.04 13.31 17.80
C THR A 161 -0.08 13.08 16.30
N GLU A 162 1.07 13.03 15.62
CA GLU A 162 1.14 12.74 14.19
C GLU A 162 0.67 11.31 13.87
N LEU A 163 1.01 10.33 14.71
CA LEU A 163 0.50 8.97 14.58
C LEU A 163 -1.02 8.90 14.72
N LEU A 164 -1.59 9.57 15.72
CA LEU A 164 -3.05 9.64 15.89
C LEU A 164 -3.72 10.33 14.71
N GLN A 165 -3.10 11.36 14.15
CA GLN A 165 -3.58 12.00 12.94
C GLN A 165 -3.55 11.05 11.73
N SER A 166 -2.51 10.20 11.61
CA SER A 166 -2.46 9.20 10.55
C SER A 166 -3.61 8.19 10.64
N VAL A 167 -4.05 7.86 11.85
CA VAL A 167 -5.24 7.00 12.04
C VAL A 167 -6.49 7.69 11.51
N ALA A 168 -6.68 8.98 11.79
CA ALA A 168 -7.81 9.75 11.27
C ALA A 168 -7.80 9.79 9.73
N TYR A 169 -6.65 10.04 9.12
CA TYR A 169 -6.49 9.99 7.67
C TYR A 169 -6.75 8.59 7.10
N ALA A 170 -6.24 7.55 7.74
CA ALA A 170 -6.50 6.18 7.32
C ALA A 170 -7.99 5.86 7.30
N LYS A 171 -8.74 6.29 8.33
CA LYS A 171 -10.19 6.10 8.41
C LYS A 171 -10.92 6.83 7.28
N SER A 172 -10.56 8.07 6.99
CA SER A 172 -11.16 8.83 5.89
C SER A 172 -10.88 8.17 4.53
N TRP A 173 -9.64 7.69 4.32
CA TRP A 173 -9.29 6.99 3.09
C TRP A 173 -10.04 5.67 2.94
N PHE A 174 -10.17 4.87 4.01
CA PHE A 174 -10.95 3.64 3.99
C PHE A 174 -12.42 3.87 3.65
N ALA A 175 -13.00 5.00 4.08
CA ALA A 175 -14.35 5.38 3.70
C ALA A 175 -14.46 5.70 2.19
N LEU A 176 -13.46 6.36 1.61
CA LEU A 176 -13.43 6.67 0.18
C LEU A 176 -13.33 5.41 -0.69
N ILE A 177 -12.42 4.50 -0.36
CA ILE A 177 -12.15 3.30 -1.18
C ILE A 177 -13.21 2.19 -1.00
N ASP A 178 -14.16 2.37 -0.12
CA ASP A 178 -15.30 1.45 0.06
C ASP A 178 -16.30 1.53 -1.13
N HIS A 179 -16.13 2.51 -2.02
CA HIS A 179 -16.98 2.73 -3.17
C HIS A 179 -16.30 2.33 -4.48
N ASP A 180 -16.95 1.48 -5.27
CA ASP A 180 -16.43 1.03 -6.57
C ASP A 180 -16.09 2.21 -7.50
N ALA A 181 -16.87 3.29 -7.45
CA ALA A 181 -16.59 4.50 -8.23
C ALA A 181 -15.20 5.10 -7.94
N TYR A 182 -14.75 5.04 -6.68
CA TYR A 182 -13.41 5.49 -6.33
C TYR A 182 -12.33 4.57 -6.91
N LEU A 183 -12.51 3.24 -6.82
CA LEU A 183 -11.59 2.26 -7.39
C LEU A 183 -11.52 2.37 -8.91
N ILE A 184 -12.67 2.56 -9.58
CA ILE A 184 -12.76 2.78 -11.03
C ILE A 184 -11.95 4.02 -11.45
N LYS A 185 -12.05 5.09 -10.69
CA LYS A 185 -11.31 6.33 -10.97
C LYS A 185 -9.80 6.17 -10.80
N HIS A 186 -9.35 5.45 -9.77
CA HIS A 186 -7.96 5.49 -9.29
C HIS A 186 -7.14 4.23 -9.57
N THR A 187 -7.71 3.24 -10.24
CA THR A 187 -6.98 2.00 -10.58
C THR A 187 -7.06 1.72 -12.08
N ASP A 188 -6.24 0.78 -12.55
CA ASP A 188 -6.20 0.36 -13.96
C ASP A 188 -6.96 -0.96 -14.16
N TYR A 189 -6.32 -2.09 -13.95
CA TYR A 189 -6.94 -3.41 -14.18
C TYR A 189 -8.15 -3.69 -13.28
N VAL A 190 -8.13 -3.19 -12.05
CA VAL A 190 -9.28 -3.27 -11.15
C VAL A 190 -10.46 -2.47 -11.69
N ALA A 191 -10.20 -1.26 -12.21
CA ALA A 191 -11.24 -0.43 -12.83
C ALA A 191 -11.89 -1.12 -14.02
N LEU A 192 -11.08 -1.64 -14.96
CA LEU A 192 -11.58 -2.38 -16.12
C LEU A 192 -12.42 -3.59 -15.71
N TYR A 193 -11.96 -4.34 -14.71
CA TYR A 193 -12.68 -5.50 -14.18
C TYR A 193 -14.02 -5.11 -13.53
N LEU A 194 -14.05 -4.05 -12.73
CA LEU A 194 -15.27 -3.58 -12.08
C LEU A 194 -16.29 -3.07 -13.08
N LEU A 195 -15.88 -2.26 -14.06
CA LEU A 195 -16.75 -1.79 -15.14
C LEU A 195 -17.36 -2.95 -15.92
N LYS A 196 -16.56 -3.97 -16.26
CA LYS A 196 -17.07 -5.18 -16.91
C LYS A 196 -18.08 -5.93 -16.04
N LYS A 197 -17.87 -5.99 -14.71
CA LYS A 197 -18.83 -6.62 -13.79
C LYS A 197 -20.13 -5.82 -13.61
N LEU A 198 -20.10 -4.53 -13.85
CA LEU A 198 -21.28 -3.66 -13.91
C LEU A 198 -21.99 -3.70 -15.28
N ASP A 199 -21.47 -4.48 -16.21
CA ASP A 199 -21.92 -4.54 -17.62
C ASP A 199 -21.84 -3.19 -18.37
N ASP A 200 -20.97 -2.30 -17.88
CA ASP A 200 -20.69 -0.99 -18.46
C ASP A 200 -19.59 -1.10 -19.53
N ILE A 201 -19.96 -1.56 -20.72
CA ILE A 201 -19.00 -1.78 -21.81
C ILE A 201 -18.43 -0.46 -22.33
N GLU A 202 -19.24 0.60 -22.42
CA GLU A 202 -18.77 1.92 -22.83
C GLU A 202 -17.74 2.47 -21.82
N GLY A 203 -18.00 2.30 -20.54
CA GLY A 203 -17.06 2.64 -19.47
C GLY A 203 -15.74 1.83 -19.55
N VAL A 204 -15.81 0.54 -19.87
CA VAL A 204 -14.62 -0.29 -20.10
C VAL A 204 -13.77 0.25 -21.25
N GLU A 205 -14.38 0.58 -22.37
CA GLU A 205 -13.69 1.14 -23.57
C GLU A 205 -13.07 2.50 -23.25
N ALA A 206 -13.82 3.38 -22.60
CA ALA A 206 -13.34 4.71 -22.22
C ALA A 206 -12.14 4.61 -21.25
N LYS A 207 -12.24 3.73 -20.25
CA LYS A 207 -11.16 3.51 -19.28
C LYS A 207 -9.93 2.86 -19.90
N TYR A 208 -10.13 1.89 -20.79
CA TYR A 208 -9.03 1.29 -21.54
C TYR A 208 -8.26 2.36 -22.32
N LYS A 209 -8.99 3.22 -23.06
CA LYS A 209 -8.38 4.32 -23.83
C LYS A 209 -7.62 5.30 -22.94
N GLU A 210 -8.20 5.70 -21.80
CA GLU A 210 -7.54 6.57 -20.81
C GLU A 210 -6.18 5.98 -20.37
N ILE A 211 -6.16 4.68 -20.00
CA ILE A 211 -4.95 4.01 -19.55
C ILE A 211 -3.94 3.87 -20.70
N TYR A 212 -4.42 3.51 -21.89
CA TYR A 212 -3.59 3.35 -23.09
C TYR A 212 -2.89 4.66 -23.46
N ASP A 213 -3.66 5.75 -23.59
CA ASP A 213 -3.14 7.07 -23.95
C ASP A 213 -2.12 7.58 -22.91
N ARG A 214 -2.40 7.38 -21.62
CA ARG A 214 -1.47 7.71 -20.53
C ARG A 214 -0.17 6.91 -20.63
N LYS A 215 -0.22 5.59 -20.86
CA LYS A 215 0.98 4.76 -21.02
C LYS A 215 1.80 5.19 -22.23
N ARG A 216 1.16 5.45 -23.36
CA ARG A 216 1.80 5.95 -24.59
C ARG A 216 2.48 7.29 -24.38
N SER A 217 1.85 8.22 -23.67
CA SER A 217 2.44 9.53 -23.34
C SER A 217 3.68 9.45 -22.45
N LEU A 218 3.82 8.35 -21.70
CA LEU A 218 4.97 8.06 -20.84
C LEU A 218 5.99 7.09 -21.46
N ASP A 219 5.83 6.78 -22.74
CA ASP A 219 6.67 5.80 -23.48
C ASP A 219 6.72 4.43 -22.79
N GLN A 220 5.60 4.01 -22.21
CA GLN A 220 5.45 2.71 -21.55
C GLN A 220 4.82 1.69 -22.50
N ASP A 221 5.20 0.42 -22.31
CA ASP A 221 4.63 -0.70 -23.04
C ASP A 221 3.13 -0.85 -22.77
N THR A 222 2.36 -1.09 -23.83
CA THR A 222 0.89 -1.26 -23.80
C THR A 222 0.45 -2.70 -24.04
N GLU A 223 1.35 -3.62 -24.46
CA GLU A 223 1.02 -4.99 -24.87
C GLU A 223 0.26 -5.75 -23.78
N GLU A 224 0.73 -5.65 -22.53
CA GLU A 224 0.05 -6.28 -21.40
C GLU A 224 -1.37 -5.74 -21.19
N LEU A 225 -1.58 -4.43 -21.33
CA LEU A 225 -2.90 -3.80 -21.22
C LEU A 225 -3.84 -4.27 -22.34
N GLU A 226 -3.33 -4.34 -23.57
CA GLU A 226 -4.09 -4.80 -24.74
C GLU A 226 -4.56 -6.25 -24.56
N LEU A 227 -3.66 -7.11 -24.09
CA LEU A 227 -3.99 -8.50 -23.79
C LEU A 227 -4.99 -8.61 -22.62
N PHE A 228 -4.80 -7.80 -21.57
CA PHE A 228 -5.74 -7.79 -20.45
C PHE A 228 -7.14 -7.40 -20.91
N TYR A 229 -7.27 -6.33 -21.71
CA TYR A 229 -8.53 -5.89 -22.27
C TYR A 229 -9.17 -6.98 -23.16
N LYS A 230 -8.40 -7.58 -24.07
CA LYS A 230 -8.85 -8.69 -24.92
C LYS A 230 -9.41 -9.85 -24.10
N TYR A 231 -8.69 -10.30 -23.07
CA TYR A 231 -9.11 -11.44 -22.25
C TYR A 231 -10.28 -11.07 -21.32
N LEU A 232 -10.35 -9.83 -20.84
CA LEU A 232 -11.48 -9.32 -20.05
C LEU A 232 -12.80 -9.40 -20.83
N LEU A 233 -12.79 -9.01 -22.11
CA LEU A 233 -14.00 -9.07 -22.95
C LEU A 233 -14.48 -10.48 -23.26
N GLN A 234 -13.60 -11.49 -23.13
CA GLN A 234 -13.92 -12.91 -23.30
C GLN A 234 -14.50 -13.58 -22.04
N GLU A 235 -14.41 -12.91 -20.88
CA GLU A 235 -15.01 -13.42 -19.65
C GLU A 235 -16.54 -13.25 -19.70
N HIS A 236 -17.26 -14.33 -19.43
CA HIS A 236 -18.73 -14.40 -19.39
C HIS A 236 -19.29 -14.10 -18.00
#